data_06998c3acf4bf9202ecc0b2ebc46aaad
#
_entry.id   06998c3acf4bf9202ecc0b2ebc46aaad
#
_cell.length_a   1.000
_cell.length_b   1.000
_cell.length_c   1.000
_cell.angle_alpha   90.00
_cell.angle_beta   90.00
_cell.angle_gamma   90.00
#
_symmetry.space_group_name_H-M   'P 1'
#
loop_
_entity.id
_entity.type
_entity.pdbx_description
1 polymer ?
#
loop_
_entity_poly.entity_id
_entity_poly.type
_entity_poly.pdbx_seq_one_letter_code
_entity_poly.pdbx_strand_id
1 'polypeptide(L)'
;MKKLALVLGSLLAVGTAVSAKEVMPAPVAAPERVVEVVEKPVIVYRDREVAPAWRPNGSVDVQYRYYGEAEHSRPYSERNDLAENTNAGRLQTTAAVALTENQKIDVRVRNFHGLKSEAGKDKVEKSGDSYRLRHYYNFGTLGTSKVKAESELAYNQKANDGGKSIKGSVFFDFSDYIFSNQFFKVDKLGLRPGYKHVWKGHGHEGVKNEYHLAFESEYTLPLGFSAELDYDTYYTAHRSHAVERANDTNKRHEWNGELTATLKNRTPLYKSGAFEVAFNAEGGYDTYNMHQYKKIGGVDGTSVDRRDYELYLEPTVQVSYKPTDFVKLYGAVGGDYRNRVTGESEVRNWRWQPTAWAGMKVSF
;
A
#
# COMPACT_ATOMS: atom_id res chain seq x y z
N MET A 1 -21.63 -3.42 -12.82
CA MET A 1 -21.54 -4.86 -12.51
C MET A 1 -20.99 -5.71 -13.65
N LYS A 2 -21.48 -5.58 -14.91
CA LYS A 2 -20.97 -6.39 -16.05
C LYS A 2 -19.46 -6.20 -16.34
N LYS A 3 -18.92 -4.99 -16.17
CA LYS A 3 -17.48 -4.70 -16.40
C LYS A 3 -16.57 -5.27 -15.32
N LEU A 4 -17.03 -5.32 -14.07
CA LEU A 4 -16.28 -5.89 -12.95
C LEU A 4 -16.17 -7.42 -13.07
N ALA A 5 -17.25 -8.06 -13.49
CA ALA A 5 -17.26 -9.51 -13.74
C ALA A 5 -16.29 -9.91 -14.87
N LEU A 6 -16.09 -9.03 -15.85
CA LEU A 6 -15.18 -9.28 -16.97
C LEU A 6 -13.70 -9.16 -16.53
N VAL A 7 -13.40 -8.20 -15.67
CA VAL A 7 -12.03 -8.03 -15.12
C VAL A 7 -11.70 -9.15 -14.15
N LEU A 8 -12.63 -9.55 -13.28
CA LEU A 8 -12.43 -10.71 -12.40
C LEU A 8 -12.33 -12.01 -13.20
N GLY A 9 -13.18 -12.18 -14.22
CA GLY A 9 -13.14 -13.36 -15.09
C GLY A 9 -11.83 -13.47 -15.87
N SER A 10 -11.29 -12.37 -16.37
CA SER A 10 -10.01 -12.35 -17.08
C SER A 10 -8.81 -12.60 -16.16
N LEU A 11 -8.82 -12.08 -14.94
CA LEU A 11 -7.78 -12.35 -13.94
C LEU A 11 -7.81 -13.82 -13.44
N LEU A 12 -9.01 -14.37 -13.23
CA LEU A 12 -9.18 -15.79 -12.89
C LEU A 12 -8.80 -16.68 -14.06
N ALA A 13 -9.13 -16.30 -15.31
CA ALA A 13 -8.75 -17.06 -16.50
C ALA A 13 -7.22 -17.07 -16.71
N VAL A 14 -6.53 -15.98 -16.42
CA VAL A 14 -5.06 -15.93 -16.45
C VAL A 14 -4.47 -16.83 -15.35
N GLY A 15 -5.04 -16.81 -14.15
CA GLY A 15 -4.62 -17.70 -13.05
C GLY A 15 -4.85 -19.18 -13.33
N THR A 16 -5.99 -19.52 -13.93
CA THR A 16 -6.32 -20.91 -14.28
C THR A 16 -5.59 -21.41 -15.53
N ALA A 17 -5.31 -20.54 -16.50
CA ALA A 17 -4.52 -20.91 -17.68
C ALA A 17 -3.07 -21.22 -17.32
N VAL A 18 -2.52 -20.56 -16.30
CA VAL A 18 -1.18 -20.88 -15.77
C VAL A 18 -1.19 -22.17 -14.96
N SER A 19 -2.31 -22.51 -14.29
CA SER A 19 -2.44 -23.77 -13.54
C SER A 19 -2.77 -25.00 -14.41
N ALA A 20 -3.42 -24.79 -15.58
CA ALA A 20 -3.86 -25.89 -16.44
C ALA A 20 -2.77 -26.40 -17.40
N LYS A 21 -1.66 -25.68 -17.54
CA LYS A 21 -0.48 -26.27 -18.16
C LYS A 21 0.27 -27.01 -17.07
N GLU A 22 0.16 -28.34 -17.07
CA GLU A 22 1.19 -29.20 -16.51
C GLU A 22 2.51 -28.68 -17.08
N VAL A 23 3.21 -27.85 -16.31
CA VAL A 23 4.56 -27.45 -16.66
C VAL A 23 5.36 -28.72 -16.50
N MET A 24 5.51 -29.48 -17.59
CA MET A 24 6.56 -30.48 -17.63
C MET A 24 7.80 -29.81 -17.05
N PRO A 25 8.39 -30.34 -16.00
CA PRO A 25 9.61 -29.80 -15.44
C PRO A 25 10.54 -29.64 -16.64
N ALA A 26 11.03 -28.40 -16.82
CA ALA A 26 12.03 -28.16 -17.85
C ALA A 26 13.10 -29.21 -17.65
N PRO A 27 13.55 -29.88 -18.70
CA PRO A 27 14.55 -30.92 -18.57
C PRO A 27 15.65 -30.33 -17.67
N VAL A 28 15.84 -31.01 -16.52
CA VAL A 28 16.90 -30.64 -15.60
C VAL A 28 18.15 -30.68 -16.46
N ALA A 29 18.80 -29.51 -16.64
CA ALA A 29 20.04 -29.44 -17.39
C ALA A 29 20.93 -30.54 -16.81
N ALA A 30 21.37 -31.47 -17.66
CA ALA A 30 22.20 -32.57 -17.19
C ALA A 30 23.36 -32.01 -16.42
N PRO A 31 23.66 -32.49 -15.21
CA PRO A 31 24.69 -31.91 -14.37
C PRO A 31 26.00 -31.82 -15.16
N GLU A 32 26.54 -30.62 -15.26
CA GLU A 32 27.81 -30.42 -15.92
C GLU A 32 28.90 -31.06 -15.08
N ARG A 33 29.49 -32.13 -15.61
CA ARG A 33 30.52 -32.87 -14.90
C ARG A 33 31.84 -32.13 -14.99
N VAL A 34 32.30 -31.62 -13.87
CA VAL A 34 33.62 -31.02 -13.74
C VAL A 34 34.62 -32.12 -13.38
N VAL A 35 35.63 -32.30 -14.18
CA VAL A 35 36.72 -33.24 -13.91
C VAL A 35 37.80 -32.52 -13.08
N GLU A 36 37.94 -32.95 -11.81
CA GLU A 36 39.02 -32.51 -10.94
C GLU A 36 40.11 -33.58 -10.93
N VAL A 37 41.30 -33.28 -11.39
CA VAL A 37 42.47 -34.19 -11.39
C VAL A 37 43.18 -34.09 -10.05
N VAL A 38 43.06 -35.07 -9.19
CA VAL A 38 43.78 -35.18 -7.92
C VAL A 38 45.03 -36.09 -8.13
N GLU A 39 46.12 -35.84 -7.44
CA GLU A 39 47.50 -36.38 -7.59
C GLU A 39 47.71 -37.88 -7.85
N LYS A 40 46.71 -38.67 -7.80
CA LYS A 40 46.65 -39.99 -8.47
C LYS A 40 45.47 -39.97 -9.39
N PRO A 41 45.51 -40.57 -10.60
CA PRO A 41 44.49 -40.37 -11.64
C PRO A 41 43.13 -40.97 -11.25
N VAL A 42 42.56 -40.45 -10.20
CA VAL A 42 41.19 -40.74 -9.81
C VAL A 42 40.34 -39.56 -10.31
N ILE A 43 39.63 -39.74 -11.41
CA ILE A 43 38.68 -38.76 -11.92
C ILE A 43 37.50 -38.77 -10.99
N VAL A 44 37.40 -37.75 -10.14
CA VAL A 44 36.23 -37.54 -9.29
C VAL A 44 35.26 -36.63 -10.03
N TYR A 45 34.16 -37.19 -10.49
CA TYR A 45 33.04 -36.41 -11.04
C TYR A 45 32.28 -35.83 -9.88
N ARG A 46 32.23 -34.52 -9.76
CA ARG A 46 31.35 -33.79 -8.86
C ARG A 46 30.24 -33.18 -9.70
N ASP A 47 29.02 -33.57 -9.42
CA ASP A 47 27.86 -32.88 -9.98
C ASP A 47 27.84 -31.45 -9.42
N ARG A 48 27.94 -30.48 -10.31
CA ARG A 48 27.79 -29.09 -9.92
C ARG A 48 26.30 -28.81 -9.83
N GLU A 49 25.82 -28.51 -8.62
CA GLU A 49 24.46 -27.98 -8.48
C GLU A 49 24.34 -26.68 -9.30
N VAL A 50 23.68 -26.75 -10.44
CA VAL A 50 23.32 -25.57 -11.21
C VAL A 50 22.12 -24.95 -10.51
N ALA A 51 22.28 -23.74 -10.01
CA ALA A 51 21.16 -23.00 -9.45
C ALA A 51 19.99 -22.98 -10.45
N PRO A 52 18.78 -23.27 -10.02
CA PRO A 52 17.63 -23.28 -10.93
C PRO A 52 17.51 -21.95 -11.65
N ALA A 53 17.29 -21.98 -12.96
CA ALA A 53 17.12 -20.78 -13.76
C ALA A 53 15.94 -19.95 -13.18
N TRP A 54 16.14 -18.63 -13.13
CA TRP A 54 15.10 -17.73 -12.65
C TRP A 54 13.79 -17.90 -13.44
N ARG A 55 12.65 -17.88 -12.76
CA ARG A 55 11.32 -17.95 -13.35
C ARG A 55 10.45 -16.80 -12.83
N PRO A 56 9.57 -16.25 -13.66
CA PRO A 56 8.55 -15.31 -13.21
C PRO A 56 7.75 -15.92 -12.05
N ASN A 57 7.54 -15.14 -11.00
CA ASN A 57 6.78 -15.52 -9.84
C ASN A 57 5.92 -14.36 -9.39
N GLY A 58 4.90 -14.64 -8.59
CA GLY A 58 4.02 -13.59 -8.18
C GLY A 58 2.90 -14.05 -7.27
N SER A 59 1.95 -13.13 -7.08
CA SER A 59 0.73 -13.44 -6.35
C SER A 59 -0.43 -12.56 -6.80
N VAL A 60 -1.64 -13.11 -6.67
CA VAL A 60 -2.90 -12.38 -6.79
C VAL A 60 -3.64 -12.54 -5.46
N ASP A 61 -4.09 -11.42 -4.91
CA ASP A 61 -4.87 -11.35 -3.67
C ASP A 61 -6.20 -10.66 -3.96
N VAL A 62 -7.30 -11.33 -3.65
CA VAL A 62 -8.66 -10.80 -3.76
C VAL A 62 -9.24 -10.73 -2.36
N GLN A 63 -9.61 -9.53 -1.93
CA GLN A 63 -10.12 -9.24 -0.60
C GLN A 63 -11.42 -8.46 -0.68
N TYR A 64 -12.41 -8.87 0.09
CA TYR A 64 -13.59 -8.07 0.39
C TYR A 64 -13.52 -7.57 1.83
N ARG A 65 -13.65 -6.25 2.03
CA ARG A 65 -13.66 -5.61 3.36
C ARG A 65 -15.00 -4.92 3.58
N TYR A 66 -15.56 -5.15 4.75
CA TYR A 66 -16.72 -4.48 5.29
C TYR A 66 -16.31 -3.39 6.27
N TYR A 67 -16.91 -2.24 6.14
CA TYR A 67 -16.84 -1.12 7.08
C TYR A 67 -18.22 -0.94 7.72
N GLY A 68 -18.29 -1.17 9.02
CA GLY A 68 -19.52 -1.01 9.79
C GLY A 68 -19.87 0.45 10.05
N GLU A 69 -20.86 0.64 10.90
CA GLU A 69 -21.25 1.96 11.36
C GLU A 69 -20.32 2.43 12.49
N ALA A 70 -19.80 3.65 12.39
CA ALA A 70 -19.01 4.23 13.47
C ALA A 70 -19.92 4.59 14.64
N GLU A 71 -19.39 4.49 15.86
CA GLU A 71 -20.10 4.88 17.09
C GLU A 71 -20.61 6.32 16.98
N HIS A 72 -21.84 6.55 17.41
CA HIS A 72 -22.50 7.86 17.43
C HIS A 72 -22.49 8.57 16.05
N SER A 73 -22.40 7.79 14.96
CA SER A 73 -22.62 8.36 13.64
C SER A 73 -24.05 8.90 13.56
N ARG A 74 -24.17 10.15 13.06
CA ARG A 74 -25.48 10.77 12.84
C ARG A 74 -25.92 10.58 11.40
N PRO A 75 -27.23 10.66 11.10
CA PRO A 75 -27.67 10.64 9.73
C PRO A 75 -26.95 11.71 8.89
N TYR A 76 -26.67 11.41 7.64
CA TYR A 76 -25.94 12.28 6.69
C TYR A 76 -26.50 13.72 6.61
N SER A 77 -27.80 13.90 6.84
CA SER A 77 -28.47 15.21 6.87
C SER A 77 -27.93 16.17 7.93
N GLU A 78 -27.25 15.68 8.96
CA GLU A 78 -26.72 16.49 10.06
C GLU A 78 -25.21 16.78 9.95
N ARG A 79 -24.57 16.47 8.83
CA ARG A 79 -23.16 16.74 8.45
C ARG A 79 -22.06 16.34 9.43
N ASN A 80 -22.34 15.50 10.42
CA ASN A 80 -21.37 15.05 11.42
C ASN A 80 -21.04 13.56 11.31
N ASP A 81 -21.09 12.99 10.12
CA ASP A 81 -20.63 11.63 9.90
C ASP A 81 -19.11 11.66 9.81
N LEU A 82 -18.48 11.21 10.88
CA LEU A 82 -17.02 11.26 11.10
C LEU A 82 -16.27 10.13 10.41
N ALA A 83 -16.97 9.10 9.94
CA ALA A 83 -16.35 8.00 9.23
C ALA A 83 -16.33 8.25 7.73
N GLU A 84 -15.18 8.04 7.09
CA GLU A 84 -15.04 8.13 5.63
C GLU A 84 -15.90 7.10 4.89
N ASN A 85 -16.01 5.90 5.47
CA ASN A 85 -16.84 4.82 4.96
C ASN A 85 -17.70 4.27 6.09
N THR A 86 -19.01 4.25 5.91
CA THR A 86 -19.99 3.73 6.89
C THR A 86 -20.97 2.83 6.15
N ASN A 87 -21.24 1.65 6.69
CA ASN A 87 -22.08 0.64 6.03
C ASN A 87 -21.66 0.41 4.59
N ALA A 88 -20.38 0.27 4.36
CA ALA A 88 -19.77 0.21 3.03
C ALA A 88 -18.97 -1.08 2.83
N GLY A 89 -18.86 -1.49 1.58
CA GLY A 89 -18.02 -2.58 1.16
C GLY A 89 -16.90 -2.12 0.24
N ARG A 90 -15.75 -2.77 0.32
CA ARG A 90 -14.63 -2.59 -0.60
C ARG A 90 -14.19 -3.94 -1.15
N LEU A 91 -14.31 -4.13 -2.44
CA LEU A 91 -13.63 -5.21 -3.13
C LEU A 91 -12.26 -4.71 -3.60
N GLN A 92 -11.20 -5.41 -3.24
CA GLN A 92 -9.84 -5.10 -3.67
C GLN A 92 -9.21 -6.32 -4.31
N THR A 93 -8.62 -6.13 -5.48
CA THR A 93 -7.73 -7.10 -6.11
C THR A 93 -6.35 -6.48 -6.21
N THR A 94 -5.35 -7.20 -5.73
CA THR A 94 -3.93 -6.81 -5.84
C THR A 94 -3.19 -7.95 -6.53
N ALA A 95 -2.42 -7.63 -7.57
CA ALA A 95 -1.52 -8.58 -8.22
C ALA A 95 -0.10 -8.00 -8.18
N ALA A 96 0.86 -8.84 -7.82
CA ALA A 96 2.27 -8.49 -7.83
C ALA A 96 3.04 -9.59 -8.55
N VAL A 97 3.78 -9.23 -9.60
CA VAL A 97 4.51 -10.17 -10.45
C VAL A 97 5.95 -9.70 -10.62
N ALA A 98 6.90 -10.53 -10.25
CA ALA A 98 8.30 -10.37 -10.63
C ALA A 98 8.48 -10.87 -12.07
N LEU A 99 8.79 -9.98 -13.00
CA LEU A 99 9.01 -10.28 -14.42
C LEU A 99 10.43 -10.77 -14.68
N THR A 100 11.36 -10.24 -13.97
CA THR A 100 12.77 -10.62 -13.94
C THR A 100 13.28 -10.50 -12.49
N GLU A 101 14.52 -10.89 -12.23
CA GLU A 101 15.16 -10.71 -10.91
C GLU A 101 15.13 -9.24 -10.43
N ASN A 102 15.14 -8.31 -11.39
CA ASN A 102 15.24 -6.89 -11.12
C ASN A 102 13.94 -6.10 -11.40
N GLN A 103 12.93 -6.74 -11.98
CA GLN A 103 11.71 -6.04 -12.40
C GLN A 103 10.47 -6.63 -11.77
N LYS A 104 9.63 -5.75 -11.24
CA LYS A 104 8.35 -6.13 -10.63
C LYS A 104 7.23 -5.21 -11.11
N ILE A 105 6.07 -5.78 -11.34
CA ILE A 105 4.82 -5.03 -11.57
C ILE A 105 3.87 -5.29 -10.41
N ASP A 106 3.23 -4.23 -9.93
CA ASP A 106 2.17 -4.25 -8.93
C ASP A 106 0.92 -3.58 -9.51
N VAL A 107 -0.20 -4.28 -9.45
CA VAL A 107 -1.52 -3.79 -9.91
C VAL A 107 -2.48 -3.84 -8.74
N ARG A 108 -3.24 -2.78 -8.54
CA ARG A 108 -4.33 -2.76 -7.55
C ARG A 108 -5.58 -2.16 -8.16
N VAL A 109 -6.68 -2.90 -8.02
CA VAL A 109 -8.03 -2.44 -8.35
C VAL A 109 -8.85 -2.43 -7.07
N ARG A 110 -9.55 -1.34 -6.81
CA ARG A 110 -10.49 -1.20 -5.69
C ARG A 110 -11.83 -0.72 -6.20
N ASN A 111 -12.88 -1.33 -5.69
CA ASN A 111 -14.25 -0.86 -5.87
C ASN A 111 -14.88 -0.65 -4.50
N PHE A 112 -15.39 0.55 -4.26
CA PHE A 112 -16.14 0.90 -3.05
C PHE A 112 -17.63 1.03 -3.40
N HIS A 113 -18.50 0.52 -2.53
CA HIS A 113 -19.94 0.58 -2.70
C HIS A 113 -20.68 0.61 -1.36
N GLY A 114 -21.83 1.27 -1.34
CA GLY A 114 -22.73 1.27 -0.20
C GLY A 114 -23.45 -0.07 -0.04
N LEU A 115 -23.78 -0.42 1.18
CA LEU A 115 -24.49 -1.65 1.54
C LEU A 115 -25.93 -1.41 1.99
N LYS A 116 -26.28 -0.18 2.38
CA LYS A 116 -27.65 0.22 2.74
C LYS A 116 -28.24 1.09 1.64
N SER A 117 -29.39 0.70 1.10
CA SER A 117 -30.06 1.43 0.01
C SER A 117 -30.85 2.64 0.45
N GLU A 118 -31.05 2.86 1.75
CA GLU A 118 -31.77 4.01 2.26
C GLU A 118 -30.88 5.26 2.25
N ALA A 119 -31.39 6.34 1.68
CA ALA A 119 -30.68 7.61 1.59
C ALA A 119 -30.16 8.06 2.98
N GLY A 120 -28.85 8.29 3.08
CA GLY A 120 -28.19 8.75 4.30
C GLY A 120 -27.79 7.67 5.29
N LYS A 121 -28.01 6.38 5.02
CA LYS A 121 -27.58 5.28 5.91
C LYS A 121 -26.26 4.63 5.53
N ASP A 122 -25.75 4.95 4.34
CA ASP A 122 -24.39 4.58 3.91
C ASP A 122 -23.60 5.83 3.52
N LYS A 123 -22.32 5.79 3.77
CA LYS A 123 -21.36 6.77 3.27
C LYS A 123 -20.23 6.01 2.60
N VAL A 124 -19.87 6.45 1.43
CA VAL A 124 -18.74 5.91 0.67
C VAL A 124 -17.91 7.08 0.20
N GLU A 125 -16.73 7.22 0.75
CA GLU A 125 -15.82 8.34 0.47
C GLU A 125 -15.55 8.50 -1.03
N LYS A 126 -15.32 7.38 -1.70
CA LYS A 126 -14.95 7.35 -3.11
C LYS A 126 -15.63 6.17 -3.79
N SER A 127 -16.95 6.27 -4.00
CA SER A 127 -17.68 5.20 -4.70
C SER A 127 -17.14 4.99 -6.11
N GLY A 128 -17.15 3.74 -6.57
CA GLY A 128 -16.67 3.35 -7.89
C GLY A 128 -15.26 2.76 -7.88
N ASP A 129 -14.64 2.75 -9.05
CA ASP A 129 -13.39 2.03 -9.27
C ASP A 129 -12.16 2.94 -9.17
N SER A 130 -11.14 2.47 -8.48
CA SER A 130 -9.81 3.07 -8.51
C SER A 130 -8.77 2.07 -8.99
N TYR A 131 -7.80 2.55 -9.72
CA TYR A 131 -6.76 1.73 -10.34
C TYR A 131 -5.39 2.26 -9.97
N ARG A 132 -4.45 1.35 -9.71
CA ARG A 132 -3.02 1.64 -9.54
C ARG A 132 -2.22 0.60 -10.28
N LEU A 133 -1.28 1.06 -11.10
CA LEU A 133 -0.25 0.24 -11.73
C LEU A 133 1.10 0.80 -11.35
N ARG A 134 2.02 -0.03 -10.89
CA ARG A 134 3.39 0.34 -10.56
C ARG A 134 4.36 -0.64 -11.21
N HIS A 135 5.42 -0.11 -11.77
CA HIS A 135 6.58 -0.86 -12.24
C HIS A 135 7.79 -0.45 -11.40
N TYR A 136 8.52 -1.43 -10.93
CA TYR A 136 9.76 -1.25 -10.18
C TYR A 136 10.92 -1.86 -10.95
N TYR A 137 12.06 -1.18 -10.89
CA TYR A 137 13.33 -1.69 -11.38
C TYR A 137 14.39 -1.52 -10.30
N ASN A 138 14.95 -2.63 -9.85
CA ASN A 138 16.02 -2.68 -8.86
C ASN A 138 17.38 -2.61 -9.58
N PHE A 139 18.11 -1.55 -9.36
CA PHE A 139 19.46 -1.36 -9.90
C PHE A 139 20.54 -2.13 -9.12
N GLY A 140 20.16 -2.71 -7.96
CA GLY A 140 21.10 -3.30 -7.04
C GLY A 140 21.91 -2.24 -6.29
N THR A 141 23.12 -2.61 -5.93
CA THR A 141 24.06 -1.74 -5.20
C THR A 141 24.79 -0.80 -6.17
N LEU A 142 24.86 0.47 -5.83
CA LEU A 142 25.50 1.50 -6.66
C LEU A 142 27.05 1.49 -6.51
N GLY A 143 27.73 1.02 -7.52
CA GLY A 143 29.19 0.97 -7.55
C GLY A 143 29.77 0.16 -6.40
N THR A 144 30.72 0.75 -5.67
CA THR A 144 31.37 0.15 -4.49
C THR A 144 30.71 0.52 -3.17
N SER A 145 29.62 1.30 -3.21
CA SER A 145 28.89 1.71 -2.01
C SER A 145 27.99 0.57 -1.50
N LYS A 146 27.38 0.76 -0.32
CA LYS A 146 26.30 -0.09 0.18
C LYS A 146 24.91 0.46 -0.16
N VAL A 147 24.83 1.56 -0.91
CA VAL A 147 23.55 2.17 -1.30
C VAL A 147 22.91 1.32 -2.37
N LYS A 148 21.68 0.90 -2.13
CA LYS A 148 20.82 0.24 -3.14
C LYS A 148 19.92 1.28 -3.80
N ALA A 149 19.60 1.09 -5.07
CA ALA A 149 18.69 1.96 -5.78
C ALA A 149 17.57 1.18 -6.45
N GLU A 150 16.34 1.72 -6.36
CA GLU A 150 15.15 1.19 -7.01
C GLU A 150 14.35 2.32 -7.64
N SER A 151 14.00 2.21 -8.92
CA SER A 151 13.05 3.14 -9.54
C SER A 151 11.61 2.62 -9.44
N GLU A 152 10.68 3.57 -9.33
CA GLU A 152 9.24 3.33 -9.42
C GLU A 152 8.64 4.22 -10.50
N LEU A 153 7.87 3.61 -11.42
CA LEU A 153 6.96 4.31 -12.32
C LEU A 153 5.54 3.89 -11.95
N ALA A 154 4.72 4.84 -11.52
CA ALA A 154 3.37 4.58 -11.06
C ALA A 154 2.32 5.35 -11.86
N TYR A 155 1.25 4.66 -12.24
CA TYR A 155 0.00 5.25 -12.74
C TYR A 155 -1.10 5.04 -11.71
N ASN A 156 -1.85 6.08 -11.40
CA ASN A 156 -3.02 6.00 -10.54
C ASN A 156 -4.22 6.68 -11.18
N GLN A 157 -5.39 6.09 -10.97
CA GLN A 157 -6.67 6.69 -11.28
C GLN A 157 -7.56 6.57 -10.05
N LYS A 158 -8.10 7.70 -9.60
CA LYS A 158 -9.04 7.75 -8.48
C LYS A 158 -10.45 7.43 -8.96
N ALA A 159 -11.26 6.86 -8.06
CA ALA A 159 -12.70 6.79 -8.23
C ALA A 159 -13.33 8.20 -8.20
N ASN A 160 -14.57 8.34 -8.58
CA ASN A 160 -15.43 9.54 -8.57
C ASN A 160 -14.95 10.69 -9.44
N ASP A 161 -13.86 11.35 -9.09
CA ASP A 161 -13.39 12.56 -9.78
C ASP A 161 -12.58 12.27 -11.04
N GLY A 162 -12.31 10.98 -11.30
CA GLY A 162 -11.52 10.55 -12.46
C GLY A 162 -10.08 11.09 -12.46
N GLY A 163 -9.62 11.64 -11.33
CA GLY A 163 -8.27 12.16 -11.19
C GLY A 163 -7.23 11.12 -11.50
N LYS A 164 -6.31 11.45 -12.40
CA LYS A 164 -5.25 10.57 -12.87
C LYS A 164 -3.90 11.15 -12.50
N SER A 165 -2.92 10.28 -12.30
CA SER A 165 -1.54 10.72 -12.10
C SER A 165 -0.55 9.71 -12.63
N ILE A 166 0.59 10.22 -13.06
CA ILE A 166 1.79 9.43 -13.30
C ILE A 166 2.90 9.96 -12.41
N LYS A 167 3.62 9.06 -11.72
CA LYS A 167 4.75 9.38 -10.83
C LYS A 167 5.95 8.58 -11.27
N GLY A 168 7.10 9.24 -11.41
CA GLY A 168 8.41 8.61 -11.52
C GLY A 168 9.24 8.98 -10.30
N SER A 169 9.90 8.00 -9.67
CA SER A 169 10.77 8.23 -8.53
C SER A 169 11.90 7.22 -8.47
N VAL A 170 12.98 7.55 -7.73
CA VAL A 170 14.07 6.64 -7.44
C VAL A 170 14.29 6.63 -5.93
N PHE A 171 14.28 5.47 -5.33
CA PHE A 171 14.60 5.28 -3.92
C PHE A 171 16.07 4.90 -3.76
N PHE A 172 16.76 5.58 -2.87
CA PHE A 172 18.14 5.31 -2.47
C PHE A 172 18.11 4.80 -1.03
N ASP A 173 18.40 3.52 -0.87
CA ASP A 173 18.37 2.82 0.42
C ASP A 173 19.77 2.81 1.04
N PHE A 174 19.86 3.33 2.26
CA PHE A 174 21.07 3.40 3.08
C PHE A 174 21.03 2.42 4.27
N SER A 175 20.04 1.55 4.36
CA SER A 175 19.84 0.66 5.52
C SER A 175 21.05 -0.20 5.84
N ASP A 176 21.81 -0.64 4.85
CA ASP A 176 23.01 -1.46 5.02
C ASP A 176 24.19 -0.72 5.70
N TYR A 177 24.09 0.60 5.90
CA TYR A 177 25.06 1.37 6.71
C TYR A 177 24.69 1.39 8.19
N ILE A 178 23.46 1.02 8.53
CA ILE A 178 22.97 1.10 9.91
C ILE A 178 23.18 -0.23 10.60
N PHE A 179 23.58 -0.14 11.87
CA PHE A 179 23.75 -1.31 12.71
C PHE A 179 22.42 -2.01 12.93
N SER A 180 22.39 -3.33 12.71
CA SER A 180 21.26 -4.20 12.98
C SER A 180 21.63 -5.32 13.92
N ASN A 181 20.71 -5.70 14.82
CA ASN A 181 20.86 -6.84 15.73
C ASN A 181 19.54 -7.57 15.90
N GLN A 182 19.49 -8.58 16.79
CA GLN A 182 18.28 -9.37 17.03
C GLN A 182 17.10 -8.59 17.64
N PHE A 183 17.35 -7.39 18.21
CA PHE A 183 16.32 -6.56 18.84
C PHE A 183 15.89 -5.38 17.96
N PHE A 184 16.70 -5.03 17.00
CA PHE A 184 16.46 -3.88 16.14
C PHE A 184 17.08 -4.11 14.78
N LYS A 185 16.24 -4.14 13.76
CA LYS A 185 16.67 -4.25 12.37
C LYS A 185 16.08 -3.11 11.56
N VAL A 186 16.95 -2.44 10.82
CA VAL A 186 16.54 -1.44 9.84
C VAL A 186 16.31 -2.17 8.52
N ASP A 187 15.05 -2.33 8.12
CA ASP A 187 14.67 -3.01 6.89
C ASP A 187 14.76 -2.08 5.69
N LYS A 188 14.52 -0.79 5.92
CA LYS A 188 14.56 0.26 4.91
C LYS A 188 14.94 1.58 5.57
N LEU A 189 15.79 2.36 4.94
CA LEU A 189 16.11 3.73 5.35
C LEU A 189 16.65 4.50 4.17
N GLY A 190 15.94 5.50 3.69
CA GLY A 190 16.42 6.18 2.51
C GLY A 190 15.65 7.42 2.10
N LEU A 191 16.06 7.92 0.94
CA LEU A 191 15.48 9.09 0.31
C LEU A 191 14.91 8.71 -1.06
N ARG A 192 13.72 9.26 -1.36
CA ARG A 192 13.04 9.05 -2.64
C ARG A 192 12.72 10.39 -3.30
N PRO A 193 13.63 10.95 -4.11
CA PRO A 193 13.25 12.01 -5.03
C PRO A 193 12.27 11.49 -6.08
N GLY A 194 11.31 12.33 -6.48
CA GLY A 194 10.30 11.97 -7.45
C GLY A 194 9.61 13.15 -8.09
N TYR A 195 8.96 12.86 -9.21
CA TYR A 195 8.12 13.80 -9.93
C TYR A 195 6.76 13.15 -10.20
N LYS A 196 5.68 13.91 -10.01
CA LYS A 196 4.32 13.44 -10.26
C LYS A 196 3.54 14.49 -11.05
N HIS A 197 2.94 14.04 -12.13
CA HIS A 197 1.99 14.81 -12.92
C HIS A 197 0.57 14.36 -12.62
N VAL A 198 -0.31 15.30 -12.30
CA VAL A 198 -1.72 15.04 -11.98
C VAL A 198 -2.60 15.77 -12.99
N TRP A 199 -3.66 15.10 -13.45
CA TRP A 199 -4.67 15.69 -14.32
C TRP A 199 -6.06 15.13 -13.99
N LYS A 200 -7.10 15.93 -14.26
CA LYS A 200 -8.50 15.50 -14.20
C LYS A 200 -9.08 15.46 -15.61
N GLY A 201 -9.98 14.54 -15.87
CA GLY A 201 -10.65 14.19 -17.12
C GLY A 201 -10.62 15.20 -18.27
N HIS A 202 -11.61 16.05 -18.39
CA HIS A 202 -11.72 17.04 -19.45
C HIS A 202 -11.47 18.46 -18.93
N GLY A 203 -10.51 19.17 -19.53
CA GLY A 203 -10.18 20.54 -19.18
C GLY A 203 -8.83 20.71 -18.46
N HIS A 204 -8.48 21.99 -18.20
CA HIS A 204 -7.20 22.34 -17.54
C HIS A 204 -7.32 22.42 -16.01
N GLU A 205 -8.52 22.25 -15.49
CA GLU A 205 -8.77 22.29 -14.05
C GLU A 205 -8.14 21.08 -13.35
N GLY A 206 -7.45 21.34 -12.24
CA GLY A 206 -6.80 20.30 -11.46
C GLY A 206 -5.51 19.71 -12.06
N VAL A 207 -4.96 20.31 -13.13
CA VAL A 207 -3.64 19.92 -13.64
C VAL A 207 -2.57 20.52 -12.76
N LYS A 208 -1.70 19.67 -12.22
CA LYS A 208 -0.58 20.08 -11.38
C LYS A 208 0.63 19.18 -11.51
N ASN A 209 1.78 19.75 -11.25
CA ASN A 209 3.05 19.05 -11.15
C ASN A 209 3.53 19.08 -9.70
N GLU A 210 3.99 17.94 -9.19
CA GLU A 210 4.48 17.80 -7.83
C GLU A 210 5.92 17.27 -7.90
N TYR A 211 6.84 17.95 -7.21
CA TYR A 211 8.24 17.55 -7.05
C TYR A 211 8.43 17.09 -5.63
N HIS A 212 8.73 15.82 -5.47
CA HIS A 212 8.78 15.11 -4.20
C HIS A 212 10.20 14.86 -3.72
N LEU A 213 10.38 14.92 -2.42
CA LEU A 213 11.50 14.33 -1.72
C LEU A 213 10.96 13.64 -0.47
N ALA A 214 10.88 12.33 -0.50
CA ALA A 214 10.44 11.55 0.63
C ALA A 214 11.64 10.95 1.39
N PHE A 215 11.54 10.96 2.72
CA PHE A 215 12.31 10.12 3.62
C PHE A 215 11.43 8.92 3.97
N GLU A 216 11.94 7.71 3.79
CA GLU A 216 11.21 6.46 4.06
C GLU A 216 12.05 5.57 4.97
N SER A 217 11.42 5.02 6.02
CA SER A 217 12.09 4.12 6.93
C SER A 217 11.17 3.04 7.50
N GLU A 218 11.69 1.82 7.57
CA GLU A 218 11.00 0.65 8.11
C GLU A 218 11.91 -0.10 9.07
N TYR A 219 11.34 -0.56 10.19
CA TYR A 219 12.07 -1.20 11.27
C TYR A 219 11.36 -2.47 11.72
N THR A 220 12.12 -3.56 11.89
CA THR A 220 11.67 -4.76 12.59
C THR A 220 12.12 -4.67 14.04
N LEU A 221 11.18 -4.86 14.95
CA LEU A 221 11.33 -4.78 16.41
C LEU A 221 11.01 -6.14 17.06
N PRO A 222 11.40 -6.38 18.32
CA PRO A 222 11.07 -7.62 19.01
C PRO A 222 9.57 -7.82 19.20
N LEU A 223 9.18 -9.05 19.59
CA LEU A 223 7.81 -9.43 19.93
C LEU A 223 6.80 -9.24 18.80
N GLY A 224 7.24 -9.34 17.53
CA GLY A 224 6.37 -9.20 16.38
C GLY A 224 5.96 -7.77 16.06
N PHE A 225 6.65 -6.78 16.62
CA PHE A 225 6.46 -5.38 16.26
C PHE A 225 7.26 -5.00 15.02
N SER A 226 6.71 -4.07 14.25
CA SER A 226 7.42 -3.30 13.21
C SER A 226 6.96 -1.85 13.25
N ALA A 227 7.84 -0.94 12.86
CA ALA A 227 7.55 0.49 12.81
C ALA A 227 7.91 1.04 11.43
N GLU A 228 7.16 2.03 10.99
CA GLU A 228 7.34 2.76 9.75
C GLU A 228 7.26 4.25 10.05
N LEU A 229 8.20 5.03 9.55
CA LEU A 229 8.21 6.48 9.66
C LEU A 229 8.58 7.06 8.31
N ASP A 230 7.63 7.69 7.66
CA ASP A 230 7.79 8.30 6.35
C ASP A 230 7.46 9.79 6.41
N TYR A 231 8.27 10.60 5.74
CA TYR A 231 8.03 12.01 5.57
C TYR A 231 8.22 12.39 4.11
N ASP A 232 7.13 12.74 3.42
CA ASP A 232 7.16 13.21 2.04
C ASP A 232 6.94 14.73 2.00
N THR A 233 7.94 15.47 1.57
CA THR A 233 7.80 16.90 1.29
C THR A 233 7.74 17.12 -0.21
N TYR A 234 6.80 17.96 -0.67
CA TYR A 234 6.64 18.20 -2.08
C TYR A 234 6.23 19.62 -2.41
N TYR A 235 6.80 20.11 -3.51
CA TYR A 235 6.47 21.37 -4.12
C TYR A 235 5.47 21.15 -5.24
N THR A 236 4.30 21.80 -5.15
CA THR A 236 3.23 21.71 -6.14
C THR A 236 3.19 22.96 -6.99
N ALA A 237 3.16 22.79 -8.33
CA ALA A 237 2.92 23.83 -9.32
C ALA A 237 1.58 23.57 -10.02
N HIS A 238 0.60 24.44 -9.83
CA HIS A 238 -0.72 24.40 -10.44
C HIS A 238 -0.72 25.12 -11.79
N ARG A 239 -1.32 24.51 -12.81
CA ARG A 239 -1.37 25.12 -14.16
C ARG A 239 -2.38 26.25 -14.28
N SER A 240 -3.58 26.09 -13.74
CA SER A 240 -4.70 27.01 -13.97
C SER A 240 -5.38 27.54 -12.73
N HIS A 241 -5.22 26.90 -11.57
CA HIS A 241 -5.88 27.32 -10.34
C HIS A 241 -4.85 27.77 -9.34
N ALA A 242 -5.16 28.91 -8.83
CA ALA A 242 -4.50 29.46 -7.71
C ALA A 242 -4.97 28.77 -6.43
N VAL A 243 -4.06 28.50 -5.54
CA VAL A 243 -4.39 28.05 -4.18
C VAL A 243 -5.03 29.24 -3.47
N GLU A 244 -6.27 29.09 -3.02
CA GLU A 244 -6.92 30.10 -2.18
C GLU A 244 -6.10 30.30 -0.91
N ARG A 245 -5.67 31.52 -0.71
CA ARG A 245 -4.97 31.95 0.49
C ARG A 245 -5.93 32.52 1.52
N ALA A 246 -5.49 32.46 2.76
CA ALA A 246 -6.10 33.16 3.86
C ALA A 246 -6.38 34.67 3.58
N ASN A 247 -5.66 35.32 2.67
CA ASN A 247 -5.70 36.76 2.37
C ASN A 247 -6.00 37.05 0.89
N ASP A 248 -6.89 36.34 0.25
CA ASP A 248 -7.37 36.54 -1.14
C ASP A 248 -6.29 36.60 -2.25
N THR A 249 -5.06 36.25 -1.97
CA THR A 249 -4.04 36.18 -3.01
C THR A 249 -3.93 34.77 -3.57
N ASN A 250 -4.39 34.60 -4.76
CA ASN A 250 -4.28 33.37 -5.54
C ASN A 250 -2.82 33.07 -5.89
N LYS A 251 -2.23 31.96 -5.40
CA LYS A 251 -0.90 31.49 -5.81
C LYS A 251 -0.97 30.16 -6.56
N ARG A 252 -0.05 30.01 -7.51
CA ARG A 252 0.06 28.80 -8.32
C ARG A 252 1.03 27.78 -7.72
N HIS A 253 1.71 28.11 -6.65
CA HIS A 253 2.74 27.26 -6.06
C HIS A 253 2.56 27.14 -4.57
N GLU A 254 2.84 25.95 -4.05
CA GLU A 254 2.74 25.63 -2.63
C GLU A 254 3.72 24.54 -2.21
N TRP A 255 4.14 24.60 -0.96
CA TRP A 255 4.85 23.53 -0.29
C TRP A 255 3.89 22.73 0.58
N ASN A 256 4.05 21.42 0.53
CA ASN A 256 3.31 20.48 1.34
C ASN A 256 4.27 19.49 2.00
N GLY A 257 3.83 18.88 3.08
CA GLY A 257 4.51 17.78 3.74
C GLY A 257 3.51 16.80 4.31
N GLU A 258 3.81 15.54 4.21
CA GLU A 258 3.01 14.45 4.73
C GLU A 258 3.88 13.59 5.64
N LEU A 259 3.48 13.44 6.91
CA LEU A 259 4.14 12.57 7.87
C LEU A 259 3.24 11.36 8.15
N THR A 260 3.76 10.18 7.94
CA THR A 260 3.13 8.92 8.33
C THR A 260 4.01 8.24 9.34
N ALA A 261 3.44 7.85 10.48
CA ALA A 261 4.12 7.06 11.49
C ALA A 261 3.22 5.91 11.91
N THR A 262 3.65 4.69 11.69
CA THR A 262 2.86 3.49 11.93
C THR A 262 3.62 2.51 12.80
N LEU A 263 2.96 1.96 13.80
CA LEU A 263 3.42 0.84 14.61
C LEU A 263 2.49 -0.35 14.34
N LYS A 264 3.07 -1.48 13.96
CA LYS A 264 2.34 -2.72 13.68
C LYS A 264 2.78 -3.81 14.64
N ASN A 265 1.86 -4.68 15.02
CA ASN A 265 2.16 -5.90 15.75
C ASN A 265 1.44 -7.08 15.10
N ARG A 266 2.14 -8.20 15.01
CA ARG A 266 1.54 -9.48 14.64
C ARG A 266 1.98 -10.54 15.64
N THR A 267 1.02 -11.04 16.43
CA THR A 267 1.24 -12.09 17.41
C THR A 267 0.46 -13.36 17.01
N PRO A 268 1.15 -14.45 16.63
CA PRO A 268 0.48 -15.73 16.44
C PRO A 268 -0.10 -16.23 17.75
N LEU A 269 -1.41 -16.48 17.78
CA LEU A 269 -2.13 -17.00 18.94
C LEU A 269 -2.22 -18.53 18.92
N TYR A 270 -2.40 -19.08 17.72
CA TYR A 270 -2.52 -20.52 17.52
C TYR A 270 -2.04 -20.89 16.13
N LYS A 271 -1.34 -22.02 16.00
CA LYS A 271 -0.92 -22.58 14.72
C LYS A 271 -0.97 -24.10 14.77
N SER A 272 -1.66 -24.72 13.82
CA SER A 272 -1.72 -26.16 13.65
C SER A 272 -1.81 -26.51 12.18
N GLY A 273 -0.77 -27.15 11.65
CA GLY A 273 -0.66 -27.49 10.23
C GLY A 273 -0.85 -26.28 9.33
N ALA A 274 -1.83 -26.35 8.45
CA ALA A 274 -2.19 -25.30 7.51
C ALA A 274 -3.01 -24.13 8.12
N PHE A 275 -3.45 -24.27 9.36
CA PHE A 275 -4.34 -23.33 10.05
C PHE A 275 -3.56 -22.45 11.02
N GLU A 276 -3.85 -21.15 11.01
CA GLU A 276 -3.24 -20.15 11.91
C GLU A 276 -4.28 -19.12 12.35
N VAL A 277 -4.26 -18.80 13.64
CA VAL A 277 -4.96 -17.64 14.21
C VAL A 277 -3.91 -16.66 14.72
N ALA A 278 -4.03 -15.40 14.36
CA ALA A 278 -3.13 -14.35 14.79
C ALA A 278 -3.90 -13.10 15.25
N PHE A 279 -3.38 -12.45 16.26
CA PHE A 279 -3.75 -11.10 16.61
C PHE A 279 -2.86 -10.14 15.79
N ASN A 280 -3.48 -9.15 15.16
CA ASN A 280 -2.77 -8.07 14.51
C ASN A 280 -3.28 -6.75 15.10
N ALA A 281 -2.38 -5.81 15.29
CA ALA A 281 -2.71 -4.44 15.64
C ALA A 281 -1.87 -3.51 14.78
N GLU A 282 -2.49 -2.47 14.26
CA GLU A 282 -1.83 -1.38 13.57
C GLU A 282 -2.31 -0.08 14.19
N GLY A 283 -1.41 0.86 14.43
CA GLY A 283 -1.77 2.16 14.96
C GLY A 283 -0.72 3.20 14.66
N GLY A 284 -1.11 4.45 14.72
CA GLY A 284 -0.20 5.56 14.44
C GLY A 284 -0.91 6.82 13.98
N TYR A 285 -0.18 7.64 13.24
CA TYR A 285 -0.71 8.76 12.49
C TYR A 285 -1.21 8.31 11.13
N ASP A 286 -2.45 8.66 10.80
CA ASP A 286 -2.97 8.50 9.45
C ASP A 286 -2.69 9.77 8.66
N THR A 287 -1.49 9.84 8.14
CA THR A 287 -0.95 10.90 7.30
C THR A 287 -1.21 12.32 7.81
N TYR A 288 -0.34 12.79 8.69
CA TYR A 288 -0.37 14.19 9.13
C TYR A 288 0.09 15.12 7.99
N ASN A 289 -0.85 15.90 7.46
CA ASN A 289 -0.62 16.79 6.33
C ASN A 289 -0.24 18.21 6.78
N MET A 290 0.90 18.71 6.32
CA MET A 290 1.35 20.07 6.49
C MET A 290 1.19 20.82 5.17
N HIS A 291 0.48 21.95 5.19
CA HIS A 291 0.24 22.74 4.00
C HIS A 291 0.65 24.20 4.25
N GLN A 292 1.48 24.77 3.39
CA GLN A 292 2.06 26.09 3.59
C GLN A 292 1.02 27.21 3.75
N TYR A 293 -0.13 27.10 3.07
CA TYR A 293 -1.14 28.15 3.01
C TYR A 293 -2.48 27.78 3.61
N LYS A 294 -2.63 26.58 4.15
CA LYS A 294 -3.90 26.16 4.70
C LYS A 294 -4.16 26.89 6.00
N LYS A 295 -5.25 27.65 6.05
CA LYS A 295 -5.86 28.09 7.30
C LYS A 295 -6.40 26.84 8.02
N ILE A 296 -6.09 26.75 9.27
CA ILE A 296 -6.58 25.72 10.14
C ILE A 296 -7.43 26.42 11.18
N GLY A 297 -8.70 26.06 11.22
CA GLY A 297 -9.63 26.53 12.22
C GLY A 297 -10.04 27.99 12.14
N GLY A 298 -11.21 28.27 12.66
CA GLY A 298 -11.77 29.60 12.84
C GLY A 298 -12.73 30.03 11.73
N VAL A 299 -13.95 30.29 12.14
CA VAL A 299 -15.03 30.84 11.29
C VAL A 299 -14.63 32.16 10.64
N ASP A 300 -13.65 32.86 11.21
CA ASP A 300 -13.25 34.21 10.81
C ASP A 300 -11.93 34.27 10.01
N GLY A 301 -11.30 33.14 9.76
CA GLY A 301 -10.13 33.08 8.92
C GLY A 301 -8.90 33.86 9.38
N THR A 302 -8.82 34.25 10.64
CA THR A 302 -7.75 35.08 11.20
C THR A 302 -6.78 34.32 12.10
N SER A 303 -7.13 33.13 12.61
CA SER A 303 -6.23 32.34 13.46
C SER A 303 -5.46 31.30 12.66
N VAL A 304 -4.15 31.26 12.85
CA VAL A 304 -3.27 30.17 12.43
C VAL A 304 -3.33 29.13 13.53
N ASP A 305 -4.40 28.37 13.59
CA ASP A 305 -4.52 27.29 14.57
C ASP A 305 -3.69 26.09 14.16
N ARG A 306 -3.34 25.26 15.15
CA ARG A 306 -2.60 24.02 14.92
C ARG A 306 -3.42 23.10 14.02
N ARG A 307 -2.74 22.39 13.12
CA ARG A 307 -3.38 21.34 12.36
C ARG A 307 -3.88 20.24 13.26
N ASP A 308 -5.07 19.77 12.94
CA ASP A 308 -5.60 18.57 13.54
C ASP A 308 -4.76 17.37 13.08
N TYR A 309 -4.53 16.46 13.99
CA TYR A 309 -3.88 15.19 13.71
C TYR A 309 -4.88 14.06 13.87
N GLU A 310 -4.75 13.05 13.07
CA GLU A 310 -5.55 11.85 13.18
C GLU A 310 -4.68 10.69 13.67
N LEU A 311 -5.03 10.16 14.83
CA LEU A 311 -4.46 8.95 15.40
C LEU A 311 -5.43 7.81 15.23
N TYR A 312 -4.92 6.62 15.01
CA TYR A 312 -5.74 5.42 14.90
C TYR A 312 -5.11 4.20 15.56
N LEU A 313 -5.95 3.24 15.86
CA LEU A 313 -5.59 1.89 16.29
C LEU A 313 -6.58 0.91 15.69
N GLU A 314 -6.09 -0.06 14.92
CA GLU A 314 -6.89 -1.11 14.28
C GLU A 314 -6.49 -2.50 14.83
N PRO A 315 -7.04 -2.95 15.97
CA PRO A 315 -6.85 -4.30 16.48
C PRO A 315 -7.76 -5.28 15.72
N THR A 316 -7.20 -6.42 15.31
CA THR A 316 -7.94 -7.45 14.57
C THR A 316 -7.49 -8.85 14.96
N VAL A 317 -8.40 -9.81 14.85
CA VAL A 317 -8.09 -11.23 14.92
C VAL A 317 -8.26 -11.81 13.52
N GLN A 318 -7.22 -12.42 13.01
CA GLN A 318 -7.19 -13.03 11.69
C GLN A 318 -7.06 -14.54 11.78
N VAL A 319 -7.89 -15.23 11.03
CA VAL A 319 -7.79 -16.66 10.77
C VAL A 319 -7.24 -16.85 9.36
N SER A 320 -6.32 -17.77 9.20
CA SER A 320 -5.72 -18.11 7.91
C SER A 320 -5.68 -19.62 7.73
N TYR A 321 -5.95 -20.09 6.52
CA TYR A 321 -5.86 -21.48 6.12
C TYR A 321 -5.12 -21.61 4.79
N LYS A 322 -4.10 -22.48 4.76
CA LYS A 322 -3.31 -22.75 3.56
C LYS A 322 -3.58 -24.19 3.08
N PRO A 323 -4.61 -24.42 2.25
CA PRO A 323 -4.90 -25.74 1.74
C PRO A 323 -3.77 -26.30 0.86
N THR A 324 -2.99 -25.43 0.24
CA THR A 324 -1.81 -25.76 -0.56
C THR A 324 -0.72 -24.69 -0.33
N ASP A 325 0.50 -24.94 -0.80
CA ASP A 325 1.61 -23.98 -0.66
C ASP A 325 1.37 -22.68 -1.43
N PHE A 326 0.53 -22.72 -2.45
CA PHE A 326 0.25 -21.58 -3.32
C PHE A 326 -1.10 -20.90 -3.04
N VAL A 327 -2.01 -21.50 -2.25
CA VAL A 327 -3.32 -20.91 -1.91
C VAL A 327 -3.39 -20.60 -0.42
N LYS A 328 -3.76 -19.36 -0.08
CA LYS A 328 -4.07 -18.94 1.28
C LYS A 328 -5.46 -18.30 1.31
N LEU A 329 -6.35 -18.88 2.11
CA LEU A 329 -7.62 -18.30 2.49
C LEU A 329 -7.45 -17.57 3.81
N TYR A 330 -8.09 -16.43 3.98
CA TYR A 330 -8.02 -15.70 5.25
C TYR A 330 -9.29 -14.89 5.50
N GLY A 331 -9.55 -14.64 6.79
CA GLY A 331 -10.60 -13.73 7.24
C GLY A 331 -10.16 -13.05 8.53
N ALA A 332 -10.60 -11.82 8.74
CA ALA A 332 -10.31 -11.08 9.96
C ALA A 332 -11.52 -10.26 10.39
N VAL A 333 -11.61 -10.07 11.70
CA VAL A 333 -12.59 -9.19 12.34
C VAL A 333 -11.90 -8.31 13.38
N GLY A 334 -12.40 -7.11 13.56
CA GLY A 334 -11.87 -6.17 14.53
C GLY A 334 -12.56 -4.82 14.43
N GLY A 335 -11.85 -3.78 14.77
CA GLY A 335 -12.38 -2.42 14.71
C GLY A 335 -11.28 -1.39 14.45
N ASP A 336 -11.67 -0.28 13.92
CA ASP A 336 -10.85 0.92 13.76
C ASP A 336 -11.26 1.91 14.86
N TYR A 337 -10.36 2.18 15.80
CA TYR A 337 -10.53 3.18 16.84
C TYR A 337 -9.72 4.42 16.48
N ARG A 338 -10.39 5.52 16.21
CA ARG A 338 -9.76 6.68 15.61
C ARG A 338 -10.32 7.98 16.18
N ASN A 339 -9.46 8.99 16.39
CA ASN A 339 -9.92 10.35 16.62
C ASN A 339 -10.29 10.96 15.26
N ARG A 340 -11.57 11.09 15.02
CA ARG A 340 -12.05 11.62 13.75
C ARG A 340 -12.10 13.14 13.79
N VAL A 341 -11.47 13.76 12.79
CA VAL A 341 -11.41 15.21 12.66
C VAL A 341 -12.73 15.72 12.08
N THR A 342 -13.37 16.66 12.76
CA THR A 342 -14.51 17.41 12.22
C THR A 342 -14.03 18.69 11.56
N GLY A 343 -14.86 19.29 10.67
CA GLY A 343 -14.56 20.58 10.02
C GLY A 343 -14.35 21.76 10.98
N GLU A 344 -14.59 21.58 12.27
CA GLU A 344 -14.46 22.58 13.32
C GLU A 344 -13.22 22.38 14.22
N SER A 345 -12.19 21.72 13.73
CA SER A 345 -10.86 21.60 14.37
C SER A 345 -10.78 20.98 15.78
N GLU A 346 -11.76 20.22 16.22
CA GLU A 346 -11.66 19.53 17.51
C GLU A 346 -11.26 18.04 17.37
N VAL A 347 -10.02 17.71 17.80
CA VAL A 347 -9.44 16.36 17.87
C VAL A 347 -10.05 15.53 19.02
N ARG A 348 -11.36 15.56 19.21
CA ARG A 348 -11.98 14.96 20.40
C ARG A 348 -12.90 13.78 20.10
N ASN A 349 -13.06 13.42 18.83
CA ASN A 349 -14.09 12.48 18.42
C ASN A 349 -13.56 11.06 18.25
N TRP A 350 -13.04 10.49 19.32
CA TRP A 350 -12.67 9.09 19.33
C TRP A 350 -13.89 8.20 19.15
N ARG A 351 -13.84 7.32 18.14
CA ARG A 351 -14.95 6.43 17.79
C ARG A 351 -14.43 5.08 17.35
N TRP A 352 -15.14 4.05 17.71
CA TRP A 352 -14.99 2.73 17.15
C TRP A 352 -15.80 2.57 15.88
N GLN A 353 -15.22 1.87 14.92
CA GLN A 353 -15.89 1.40 13.73
C GLN A 353 -15.56 -0.08 13.54
N PRO A 354 -16.57 -0.99 13.60
CA PRO A 354 -16.32 -2.40 13.35
C PRO A 354 -15.90 -2.61 11.90
N THR A 355 -14.93 -3.49 11.69
CA THR A 355 -14.45 -3.87 10.36
C THR A 355 -14.25 -5.37 10.28
N ALA A 356 -14.51 -5.93 9.10
CA ALA A 356 -14.23 -7.34 8.83
C ALA A 356 -13.79 -7.50 7.38
N TRP A 357 -12.96 -8.47 7.11
CA TRP A 357 -12.60 -8.82 5.74
C TRP A 357 -12.37 -10.31 5.57
N ALA A 358 -12.56 -10.76 4.34
CA ALA A 358 -12.16 -12.09 3.91
C ALA A 358 -11.49 -12.00 2.55
N GLY A 359 -10.59 -12.93 2.29
CA GLY A 359 -9.86 -12.94 1.03
C GLY A 359 -9.18 -14.26 0.72
N MET A 360 -8.67 -14.31 -0.49
CA MET A 360 -7.89 -15.42 -1.02
C MET A 360 -6.65 -14.86 -1.72
N LYS A 361 -5.50 -15.39 -1.34
CA LYS A 361 -4.23 -15.13 -2.02
C LYS A 361 -3.74 -16.38 -2.72
N VAL A 362 -3.42 -16.26 -4.00
CA VAL A 362 -2.79 -17.28 -4.81
C VAL A 362 -1.38 -16.83 -5.16
N SER A 363 -0.38 -17.66 -4.92
CA SER A 363 1.03 -17.42 -5.28
C SER A 363 1.46 -18.42 -6.34
N PHE A 364 2.36 -18.05 -7.25
CA PHE A 364 2.86 -18.89 -8.33
C PHE A 364 4.33 -18.57 -8.66
#